data_f9b50d5f9d0fdfa20ba9263157026c02
#
_entry.id   f9b50d5f9d0fdfa20ba9263157026c02
#
_cell.length_a   1.000
_cell.length_b   1.000
_cell.length_c   1.000
_cell.angle_alpha   90.00
_cell.angle_beta   90.00
_cell.angle_gamma   90.00
#
_symmetry.space_group_name_H-M   'P 1'
#
loop_
_entity.id
_entity.type
_entity.pdbx_description
1 polymer ?
#
loop_
_entity_poly.entity_id
_entity_poly.type
_entity_poly.pdbx_seq_one_letter_code
_entity_poly.pdbx_strand_id
1 'polypeptide(L)'
;ITDIGPRKDLNAKYSTSDKLALNEHIVCPGLINCHNHAAMKLMRGLGQGLNLDDWLHQAIWPFEREHLDAPNVSLGAELAMVEMLMSGITTFSDMYFFPETVASVAERLGLNIQLAVPIISLDTRWARGSEECIHRTLALHDLYRDHQHVSVAFGPHSVEALDLETLEKIGMYADELDIGIQIHLQETSGELDRALKNHGHSFVVLLKKIGLMNDRLQVVH
;
A
#
# COMPACT_ATOMS: atom_id res chain seq x y z
N ILE A 1 19.56 9.20 -9.64
CA ILE A 1 20.93 9.06 -10.24
C ILE A 1 20.83 9.51 -11.70
N THR A 2 21.51 10.58 -12.03
CA THR A 2 21.45 11.18 -13.40
C THR A 2 22.52 10.60 -14.33
N ASP A 3 23.67 10.21 -13.78
CA ASP A 3 24.78 9.66 -14.55
C ASP A 3 25.67 8.76 -13.69
N ILE A 4 26.31 7.76 -14.30
CA ILE A 4 27.24 6.84 -13.66
C ILE A 4 28.42 6.65 -14.62
N GLY A 5 29.64 6.79 -14.10
CA GLY A 5 30.85 6.61 -14.92
C GLY A 5 32.13 6.79 -14.14
N PRO A 6 33.28 6.64 -14.80
CA PRO A 6 34.59 6.90 -14.20
C PRO A 6 34.70 8.32 -13.67
N ARG A 7 35.25 8.47 -12.46
CA ARG A 7 35.37 9.75 -11.76
C ARG A 7 36.01 10.87 -12.63
N LYS A 8 37.02 10.50 -13.44
CA LYS A 8 37.72 11.44 -14.34
C LYS A 8 36.76 12.02 -15.37
N ASP A 9 35.91 11.17 -15.95
CA ASP A 9 35.01 11.56 -17.03
C ASP A 9 33.85 12.40 -16.49
N LEU A 10 33.29 12.00 -15.33
CA LEU A 10 32.23 12.76 -14.66
C LEU A 10 32.74 14.14 -14.19
N ASN A 11 33.97 14.25 -13.67
CA ASN A 11 34.54 15.53 -13.29
C ASN A 11 34.79 16.46 -14.47
N ALA A 12 35.03 15.91 -15.67
CA ALA A 12 35.16 16.69 -16.89
C ALA A 12 33.82 17.17 -17.44
N LYS A 13 32.75 16.36 -17.22
CA LYS A 13 31.38 16.60 -17.70
C LYS A 13 30.58 17.55 -16.81
N TYR A 14 30.74 17.42 -15.48
CA TYR A 14 29.96 18.15 -14.50
C TYR A 14 30.84 19.06 -13.64
N SER A 15 30.40 20.30 -13.49
CA SER A 15 31.00 21.28 -12.56
C SER A 15 30.01 21.54 -11.43
N THR A 16 30.41 21.24 -10.20
CA THR A 16 29.59 21.50 -8.99
C THR A 16 30.50 21.88 -7.83
N SER A 17 30.02 22.77 -6.96
CA SER A 17 30.64 23.08 -5.67
C SER A 17 30.43 22.01 -4.63
N ASP A 18 29.31 21.25 -4.74
CA ASP A 18 28.92 20.26 -3.78
C ASP A 18 29.39 18.87 -4.23
N LYS A 19 30.49 18.41 -3.65
CA LYS A 19 31.05 17.08 -3.90
C LYS A 19 31.15 16.29 -2.61
N LEU A 20 30.46 15.15 -2.56
CA LEU A 20 30.62 14.20 -1.48
C LEU A 20 31.52 13.05 -1.94
N ALA A 21 32.66 12.86 -1.30
CA ALA A 21 33.58 11.77 -1.59
C ALA A 21 33.31 10.58 -0.66
N LEU A 22 32.70 9.53 -1.19
CA LEU A 22 32.35 8.30 -0.48
C LEU A 22 33.24 7.13 -0.93
N ASN A 23 34.56 7.23 -0.71
CA ASN A 23 35.55 6.29 -1.26
C ASN A 23 35.42 4.86 -0.74
N GLU A 24 34.87 4.69 0.44
CA GLU A 24 34.72 3.39 1.15
C GLU A 24 33.26 2.90 1.14
N HIS A 25 32.38 3.50 0.31
CA HIS A 25 30.95 3.21 0.30
C HIS A 25 30.45 2.83 -1.09
N ILE A 26 29.40 2.04 -1.11
CA ILE A 26 28.60 1.79 -2.31
C ILE A 26 27.34 2.66 -2.19
N VAL A 27 27.08 3.47 -3.22
CA VAL A 27 25.84 4.26 -3.32
C VAL A 27 24.88 3.52 -4.24
N CYS A 28 23.67 3.28 -3.77
CA CYS A 28 22.60 2.67 -4.54
C CYS A 28 21.31 3.47 -4.40
N PRO A 29 20.32 3.29 -5.30
CA PRO A 29 18.97 3.80 -5.07
C PRO A 29 18.40 3.31 -3.74
N GLY A 30 17.52 4.09 -3.14
CA GLY A 30 16.80 3.65 -1.94
C GLY A 30 15.97 2.39 -2.20
N LEU A 31 15.79 1.59 -1.15
CA LEU A 31 14.98 0.39 -1.22
C LEU A 31 13.49 0.72 -1.37
N ILE A 32 12.74 -0.21 -1.96
CA ILE A 32 11.30 -0.09 -2.16
C ILE A 32 10.60 -1.17 -1.32
N ASN A 33 9.66 -0.76 -0.48
CA ASN A 33 8.75 -1.65 0.22
C ASN A 33 7.41 -1.73 -0.54
N CYS A 34 7.19 -2.84 -1.21
CA CYS A 34 6.05 -2.98 -2.13
C CYS A 34 4.69 -3.19 -1.43
N HIS A 35 4.67 -3.44 -0.12
CA HIS A 35 3.43 -3.59 0.63
C HIS A 35 3.65 -3.30 2.11
N ASN A 36 2.74 -2.52 2.69
CA ASN A 36 2.79 -2.13 4.10
C ASN A 36 1.39 -1.76 4.62
N HIS A 37 1.27 -1.75 5.95
CA HIS A 37 0.20 -1.16 6.73
C HIS A 37 0.85 -0.23 7.76
N ALA A 38 1.32 0.95 7.32
CA ALA A 38 2.26 1.78 8.06
C ALA A 38 1.79 2.12 9.48
N ALA A 39 0.53 2.54 9.63
CA ALA A 39 0.00 2.95 10.93
C ALA A 39 -0.16 1.78 11.92
N MET A 40 -0.19 0.52 11.47
CA MET A 40 -0.21 -0.65 12.34
C MET A 40 1.08 -0.81 13.18
N LYS A 41 2.06 0.03 12.96
CA LYS A 41 3.25 0.11 13.83
C LYS A 41 2.91 0.36 15.30
N LEU A 42 1.81 1.05 15.58
CA LEU A 42 1.29 1.24 16.94
C LEU A 42 0.77 -0.06 17.57
N MET A 43 0.46 -1.05 16.76
CA MET A 43 -0.06 -2.35 17.21
C MET A 43 1.02 -3.42 17.35
N ARG A 44 2.30 -3.03 17.29
CA ARG A 44 3.42 -3.98 17.36
C ARG A 44 3.33 -4.85 18.61
N GLY A 45 3.29 -6.18 18.44
CA GLY A 45 3.19 -7.17 19.49
C GLY A 45 1.75 -7.45 19.97
N LEU A 46 0.76 -6.70 19.48
CA LEU A 46 -0.64 -6.93 19.82
C LEU A 46 -1.10 -8.29 19.23
N GLY A 47 -1.64 -9.17 20.08
CA GLY A 47 -2.10 -10.50 19.67
C GLY A 47 -0.98 -11.45 19.24
N GLN A 48 0.25 -11.26 19.71
CA GLN A 48 1.38 -12.10 19.36
C GLN A 48 1.09 -13.59 19.64
N GLY A 49 1.36 -14.45 18.66
CA GLY A 49 1.16 -15.90 18.74
C GLY A 49 -0.21 -16.40 18.27
N LEU A 50 -1.14 -15.51 17.91
CA LEU A 50 -2.40 -15.86 17.26
C LEU A 50 -2.17 -16.17 15.76
N ASN A 51 -3.01 -17.05 15.19
CA ASN A 51 -3.11 -17.18 13.73
C ASN A 51 -3.78 -15.92 13.13
N LEU A 52 -3.76 -15.76 11.80
CA LEU A 52 -4.26 -14.57 11.15
C LEU A 52 -5.72 -14.25 11.48
N ASP A 53 -6.61 -15.24 11.38
CA ASP A 53 -8.05 -15.03 11.63
C ASP A 53 -8.32 -14.61 13.08
N ASP A 54 -7.70 -15.30 14.05
CA ASP A 54 -7.79 -14.94 15.46
C ASP A 54 -7.14 -13.59 15.76
N TRP A 55 -5.99 -13.30 15.15
CA TRP A 55 -5.31 -12.04 15.32
C TRP A 55 -6.14 -10.86 14.85
N LEU A 56 -6.77 -10.96 13.68
CA LEU A 56 -7.67 -9.93 13.16
C LEU A 56 -8.90 -9.75 14.07
N HIS A 57 -9.60 -10.83 14.42
CA HIS A 57 -10.86 -10.77 15.15
C HIS A 57 -10.72 -10.41 16.62
N GLN A 58 -9.66 -10.90 17.29
CA GLN A 58 -9.50 -10.77 18.74
C GLN A 58 -8.59 -9.59 19.14
N ALA A 59 -7.73 -9.13 18.23
CA ALA A 59 -6.75 -8.09 18.53
C ALA A 59 -6.90 -6.85 17.64
N ILE A 60 -6.78 -6.98 16.31
CA ILE A 60 -6.65 -5.84 15.42
C ILE A 60 -7.96 -5.08 15.24
N TRP A 61 -9.02 -5.74 14.81
CA TRP A 61 -10.31 -5.06 14.58
C TRP A 61 -10.92 -4.44 15.82
N PRO A 62 -10.84 -5.07 17.04
CA PRO A 62 -11.23 -4.40 18.28
C PRO A 62 -10.42 -3.13 18.54
N PHE A 63 -9.09 -3.19 18.38
CA PHE A 63 -8.23 -2.02 18.55
C PHE A 63 -8.55 -0.90 17.55
N GLU A 64 -8.67 -1.24 16.27
CA GLU A 64 -9.03 -0.28 15.22
C GLU A 64 -10.39 0.39 15.47
N ARG A 65 -11.38 -0.40 15.89
CA ARG A 65 -12.71 0.13 16.22
C ARG A 65 -12.67 1.16 17.33
N GLU A 66 -11.78 1.00 18.29
CA GLU A 66 -11.67 1.89 19.46
C GLU A 66 -10.73 3.07 19.18
N HIS A 67 -9.60 2.85 18.52
CA HIS A 67 -8.49 3.79 18.49
C HIS A 67 -8.16 4.34 17.10
N LEU A 68 -8.74 3.80 16.01
CA LEU A 68 -8.40 4.24 14.66
C LEU A 68 -8.99 5.63 14.37
N ASP A 69 -8.12 6.63 14.28
CA ASP A 69 -8.44 8.00 13.87
C ASP A 69 -7.23 8.64 13.18
N ALA A 70 -7.42 9.80 12.57
CA ALA A 70 -6.36 10.47 11.83
C ALA A 70 -5.12 10.81 12.71
N PRO A 71 -5.22 11.27 13.97
CA PRO A 71 -4.06 11.50 14.83
C PRO A 71 -3.25 10.24 15.11
N ASN A 72 -3.90 9.12 15.44
CA ASN A 72 -3.23 7.84 15.70
C ASN A 72 -2.62 7.26 14.42
N VAL A 73 -3.32 7.35 13.28
CA VAL A 73 -2.77 6.96 11.98
C VAL A 73 -1.54 7.79 11.64
N SER A 74 -1.57 9.11 11.86
CA SER A 74 -0.40 9.98 11.65
C SER A 74 0.80 9.54 12.49
N LEU A 75 0.60 9.28 13.77
CA LEU A 75 1.66 8.86 14.69
C LEU A 75 2.26 7.50 14.28
N GLY A 76 1.41 6.52 13.98
CA GLY A 76 1.85 5.19 13.55
C GLY A 76 2.58 5.20 12.21
N ALA A 77 2.07 5.97 11.25
CA ALA A 77 2.70 6.16 9.95
C ALA A 77 4.07 6.85 10.08
N GLU A 78 4.17 7.89 10.91
CA GLU A 78 5.45 8.56 11.17
C GLU A 78 6.49 7.61 11.76
N LEU A 79 6.11 6.81 12.77
CA LEU A 79 6.99 5.81 13.36
C LEU A 79 7.46 4.78 12.31
N ALA A 80 6.55 4.28 11.47
CA ALA A 80 6.88 3.35 10.40
C ALA A 80 7.86 3.95 9.39
N MET A 81 7.61 5.18 8.95
CA MET A 81 8.43 5.86 7.97
C MET A 81 9.83 6.19 8.49
N VAL A 82 9.96 6.56 9.77
CA VAL A 82 11.28 6.74 10.41
C VAL A 82 12.07 5.42 10.39
N GLU A 83 11.44 4.30 10.74
CA GLU A 83 12.10 2.99 10.67
C GLU A 83 12.46 2.59 9.23
N MET A 84 11.59 2.91 8.25
CA MET A 84 11.88 2.69 6.82
C MET A 84 13.11 3.49 6.38
N LEU A 85 13.17 4.78 6.69
CA LEU A 85 14.33 5.63 6.35
C LEU A 85 15.62 5.12 7.01
N MET A 86 15.56 4.73 8.28
CA MET A 86 16.70 4.13 8.99
C MET A 86 17.16 2.80 8.36
N SER A 87 16.27 2.10 7.65
CA SER A 87 16.56 0.86 6.92
C SER A 87 16.92 1.08 5.45
N GLY A 88 16.98 2.34 4.98
CA GLY A 88 17.29 2.69 3.59
C GLY A 88 16.11 2.58 2.63
N ILE A 89 14.89 2.43 3.12
CA ILE A 89 13.66 2.42 2.31
C ILE A 89 13.23 3.87 2.07
N THR A 90 13.08 4.25 0.81
CA THR A 90 12.70 5.61 0.38
C THR A 90 11.38 5.66 -0.40
N THR A 91 10.83 4.50 -0.73
CA THR A 91 9.58 4.34 -1.46
C THR A 91 8.81 3.17 -0.87
N PHE A 92 7.50 3.33 -0.69
CA PHE A 92 6.67 2.23 -0.20
C PHE A 92 5.25 2.29 -0.74
N SER A 93 4.57 1.14 -0.76
CA SER A 93 3.12 1.03 -0.98
C SER A 93 2.45 0.78 0.35
N ASP A 94 1.43 1.57 0.69
CA ASP A 94 0.68 1.44 1.94
C ASP A 94 -0.79 1.17 1.67
N MET A 95 -1.33 0.14 2.31
CA MET A 95 -2.76 -0.21 2.27
C MET A 95 -3.35 -0.04 3.66
N TYR A 96 -3.73 1.18 4.01
CA TYR A 96 -4.34 1.42 5.32
C TYR A 96 -5.37 2.55 5.30
N PHE A 97 -6.24 2.59 6.31
CA PHE A 97 -7.28 3.61 6.48
C PHE A 97 -6.67 5.00 6.72
N PHE A 98 -7.42 6.06 6.41
CA PHE A 98 -6.96 7.44 6.42
C PHE A 98 -5.72 7.67 5.53
N PRO A 99 -5.75 7.21 4.26
CA PRO A 99 -4.60 7.30 3.35
C PRO A 99 -4.15 8.75 3.12
N GLU A 100 -5.06 9.72 3.16
CA GLU A 100 -4.75 11.16 3.10
C GLU A 100 -3.83 11.61 4.24
N THR A 101 -4.00 11.03 5.43
CA THR A 101 -3.13 11.31 6.59
C THR A 101 -1.75 10.68 6.39
N VAL A 102 -1.69 9.45 5.88
CA VAL A 102 -0.42 8.76 5.58
C VAL A 102 0.36 9.51 4.51
N ALA A 103 -0.32 9.98 3.44
CA ALA A 103 0.29 10.81 2.39
C ALA A 103 0.92 12.07 2.97
N SER A 104 0.21 12.81 3.81
CA SER A 104 0.73 14.03 4.44
C SER A 104 1.99 13.79 5.28
N VAL A 105 2.08 12.65 5.98
CA VAL A 105 3.28 12.25 6.71
C VAL A 105 4.43 11.92 5.74
N ALA A 106 4.15 11.19 4.65
CA ALA A 106 5.15 10.83 3.64
C ALA A 106 5.73 12.09 2.97
N GLU A 107 4.89 13.06 2.60
CA GLU A 107 5.32 14.35 2.05
C GLU A 107 6.25 15.09 3.01
N ARG A 108 5.87 15.19 4.29
CA ARG A 108 6.66 15.89 5.32
C ARG A 108 8.03 15.24 5.56
N LEU A 109 8.11 13.92 5.46
CA LEU A 109 9.35 13.16 5.65
C LEU A 109 10.14 12.93 4.36
N GLY A 110 9.60 13.28 3.19
CA GLY A 110 10.26 13.17 1.90
C GLY A 110 10.33 11.75 1.34
N LEU A 111 9.38 10.86 1.68
CA LEU A 111 9.27 9.54 1.08
C LEU A 111 8.33 9.54 -0.13
N ASN A 112 8.59 8.63 -1.06
CA ASN A 112 7.63 8.32 -2.11
C ASN A 112 6.62 7.27 -1.60
N ILE A 113 5.34 7.47 -1.90
CA ILE A 113 4.28 6.56 -1.49
C ILE A 113 3.32 6.24 -2.63
N GLN A 114 2.93 4.98 -2.73
CA GLN A 114 1.73 4.55 -3.40
C GLN A 114 0.65 4.29 -2.34
N LEU A 115 -0.44 5.02 -2.42
CA LEU A 115 -1.63 4.80 -1.59
C LEU A 115 -2.49 3.71 -2.26
N ALA A 116 -2.39 2.47 -1.82
CA ALA A 116 -3.35 1.43 -2.15
C ALA A 116 -4.58 1.63 -1.24
N VAL A 117 -5.50 2.48 -1.68
CA VAL A 117 -6.62 2.94 -0.84
C VAL A 117 -7.55 1.78 -0.51
N PRO A 118 -7.74 1.42 0.78
CA PRO A 118 -8.42 0.21 1.16
C PRO A 118 -9.91 0.26 0.80
N ILE A 119 -10.41 -0.83 0.19
CA ILE A 119 -11.82 -1.01 -0.17
C ILE A 119 -12.31 -2.29 0.48
N ILE A 120 -13.30 -2.15 1.36
CA ILE A 120 -13.98 -3.25 2.04
C ILE A 120 -15.47 -2.98 2.14
N SER A 121 -16.28 -4.04 2.25
CA SER A 121 -17.75 -3.90 2.37
C SER A 121 -18.22 -3.49 3.75
N LEU A 122 -17.36 -3.58 4.77
CA LEU A 122 -17.69 -3.26 6.15
C LEU A 122 -17.53 -1.77 6.44
N ASP A 123 -18.37 -1.25 7.33
CA ASP A 123 -18.21 0.09 7.87
C ASP A 123 -16.97 0.18 8.75
N THR A 124 -16.17 1.21 8.53
CA THR A 124 -14.98 1.54 9.31
C THR A 124 -15.10 2.93 9.91
N ARG A 125 -14.14 3.34 10.72
CA ARG A 125 -14.07 4.73 11.19
C ARG A 125 -13.68 5.72 10.08
N TRP A 126 -13.18 5.22 8.96
CA TRP A 126 -12.77 6.04 7.81
C TRP A 126 -13.87 6.14 6.73
N ALA A 127 -14.56 5.04 6.40
CA ALA A 127 -15.57 5.01 5.34
C ALA A 127 -16.68 3.99 5.64
N ARG A 128 -17.84 4.18 5.02
CA ARG A 128 -19.01 3.29 5.12
C ARG A 128 -19.12 2.44 3.86
N GLY A 129 -18.68 1.19 3.97
CA GLY A 129 -18.75 0.22 2.89
C GLY A 129 -17.93 0.55 1.65
N SER A 130 -18.01 -0.32 0.66
CA SER A 130 -17.15 -0.27 -0.54
C SER A 130 -17.39 0.94 -1.44
N GLU A 131 -18.63 1.40 -1.58
CA GLU A 131 -18.97 2.54 -2.43
C GLU A 131 -18.31 3.84 -1.95
N GLU A 132 -18.34 4.11 -0.65
CA GLU A 132 -17.67 5.29 -0.10
C GLU A 132 -16.16 5.16 -0.23
N CYS A 133 -15.60 3.95 -0.03
CA CYS A 133 -14.17 3.70 -0.24
C CYS A 133 -13.75 4.01 -1.70
N ILE A 134 -14.51 3.54 -2.68
CA ILE A 134 -14.26 3.83 -4.11
C ILE A 134 -14.34 5.33 -4.38
N HIS A 135 -15.39 6.00 -3.90
CA HIS A 135 -15.55 7.44 -4.08
C HIS A 135 -14.36 8.23 -3.49
N ARG A 136 -13.90 7.86 -2.29
CA ARG A 136 -12.72 8.48 -1.67
C ARG A 136 -11.43 8.18 -2.43
N THR A 137 -11.30 6.98 -3.01
CA THR A 137 -10.16 6.63 -3.88
C THR A 137 -10.10 7.54 -5.10
N LEU A 138 -11.24 7.74 -5.77
CA LEU A 138 -11.33 8.63 -6.93
C LEU A 138 -10.99 10.09 -6.57
N ALA A 139 -11.48 10.57 -5.42
CA ALA A 139 -11.17 11.91 -4.95
C ALA A 139 -9.66 12.07 -4.61
N LEU A 140 -9.02 11.05 -4.02
CA LEU A 140 -7.59 11.05 -3.76
C LEU A 140 -6.79 10.97 -5.05
N HIS A 141 -7.23 10.17 -6.02
CA HIS A 141 -6.60 10.12 -7.34
C HIS A 141 -6.61 11.52 -8.01
N ASP A 142 -7.74 12.22 -7.98
CA ASP A 142 -7.84 13.57 -8.54
C ASP A 142 -6.95 14.58 -7.80
N LEU A 143 -6.85 14.45 -6.48
CA LEU A 143 -6.01 15.31 -5.65
C LEU A 143 -4.51 15.12 -5.93
N TYR A 144 -4.07 13.88 -6.15
CA TYR A 144 -2.65 13.53 -6.30
C TYR A 144 -2.24 13.20 -7.74
N ARG A 145 -3.09 13.42 -8.75
CA ARG A 145 -2.86 13.06 -10.16
C ARG A 145 -1.49 13.47 -10.69
N ASP A 146 -1.06 14.69 -10.40
CA ASP A 146 0.21 15.25 -10.89
C ASP A 146 1.28 15.35 -9.78
N HIS A 147 1.08 14.66 -8.65
CA HIS A 147 1.97 14.74 -7.53
C HIS A 147 3.25 13.90 -7.76
N GLN A 148 4.42 14.45 -7.44
CA GLN A 148 5.70 13.79 -7.75
C GLN A 148 6.05 12.62 -6.83
N HIS A 149 5.52 12.61 -5.59
CA HIS A 149 5.90 11.67 -4.54
C HIS A 149 4.74 10.80 -4.06
N VAL A 150 3.50 11.14 -4.42
CA VAL A 150 2.30 10.39 -4.03
C VAL A 150 1.61 9.88 -5.28
N SER A 151 1.37 8.60 -5.35
CA SER A 151 0.51 7.96 -6.35
C SER A 151 -0.64 7.22 -5.65
N VAL A 152 -1.72 6.99 -6.39
CA VAL A 152 -2.92 6.32 -5.87
C VAL A 152 -3.18 5.04 -6.64
N ALA A 153 -3.57 3.99 -5.94
CA ALA A 153 -4.03 2.73 -6.49
C ALA A 153 -5.32 2.29 -5.76
N PHE A 154 -6.14 1.47 -6.38
CA PHE A 154 -7.21 0.80 -5.68
C PHE A 154 -6.64 -0.30 -4.78
N GLY A 155 -7.13 -0.40 -3.56
CA GLY A 155 -6.71 -1.40 -2.57
C GLY A 155 -7.87 -2.32 -2.15
N PRO A 156 -8.53 -3.09 -3.05
CA PRO A 156 -9.46 -4.10 -2.59
C PRO A 156 -8.76 -4.99 -1.57
N HIS A 157 -9.30 -5.04 -0.33
CA HIS A 157 -8.59 -5.70 0.77
C HIS A 157 -8.30 -7.16 0.43
N SER A 158 -9.34 -7.90 0.05
CA SER A 158 -9.25 -9.29 -0.42
C SER A 158 -10.46 -9.61 -1.28
N VAL A 159 -10.46 -10.77 -1.97
CA VAL A 159 -11.63 -11.24 -2.71
C VAL A 159 -12.81 -11.54 -1.76
N GLU A 160 -12.55 -11.99 -0.54
CA GLU A 160 -13.59 -12.29 0.45
C GLU A 160 -14.19 -11.03 1.09
N ALA A 161 -13.48 -9.91 1.05
CA ALA A 161 -13.94 -8.66 1.65
C ALA A 161 -14.94 -7.88 0.78
N LEU A 162 -15.14 -8.32 -0.47
CA LEU A 162 -15.96 -7.65 -1.48
C LEU A 162 -16.80 -8.66 -2.27
N ASP A 163 -17.87 -8.19 -2.92
CA ASP A 163 -18.56 -8.95 -3.94
C ASP A 163 -17.86 -8.81 -5.31
N LEU A 164 -18.20 -9.72 -6.23
CA LEU A 164 -17.58 -9.74 -7.56
C LEU A 164 -17.93 -8.49 -8.39
N GLU A 165 -19.13 -7.95 -8.24
CA GLU A 165 -19.58 -6.75 -8.95
C GLU A 165 -18.72 -5.53 -8.55
N THR A 166 -18.42 -5.39 -7.27
CA THR A 166 -17.51 -4.36 -6.76
C THR A 166 -16.10 -4.53 -7.31
N LEU A 167 -15.59 -5.77 -7.39
CA LEU A 167 -14.27 -6.05 -7.96
C LEU A 167 -14.22 -5.72 -9.47
N GLU A 168 -15.25 -6.07 -10.23
CA GLU A 168 -15.38 -5.72 -11.66
C GLU A 168 -15.43 -4.20 -11.85
N LYS A 169 -16.17 -3.49 -10.99
CA LYS A 169 -16.25 -2.02 -10.98
C LYS A 169 -14.89 -1.38 -10.70
N ILE A 170 -14.13 -1.91 -9.74
CA ILE A 170 -12.76 -1.47 -9.47
C ILE A 170 -11.88 -1.67 -10.70
N GLY A 171 -11.96 -2.83 -11.35
CA GLY A 171 -11.23 -3.12 -12.59
C GLY A 171 -11.53 -2.11 -13.70
N MET A 172 -12.81 -1.79 -13.90
CA MET A 172 -13.25 -0.79 -14.88
C MET A 172 -12.63 0.60 -14.59
N TYR A 173 -12.69 1.06 -13.35
CA TYR A 173 -12.09 2.35 -12.99
C TYR A 173 -10.56 2.34 -13.10
N ALA A 174 -9.90 1.24 -12.72
CA ALA A 174 -8.46 1.11 -12.86
C ALA A 174 -8.00 1.19 -14.32
N ASP A 175 -8.75 0.58 -15.22
CA ASP A 175 -8.52 0.66 -16.67
C ASP A 175 -8.78 2.08 -17.22
N GLU A 176 -9.87 2.72 -16.81
CA GLU A 176 -10.24 4.06 -17.27
C GLU A 176 -9.24 5.13 -16.82
N LEU A 177 -8.73 5.02 -15.58
CA LEU A 177 -7.81 5.98 -14.98
C LEU A 177 -6.34 5.64 -15.16
N ASP A 178 -6.03 4.47 -15.71
CA ASP A 178 -4.67 3.93 -15.85
C ASP A 178 -3.89 3.83 -14.52
N ILE A 179 -4.55 3.35 -13.47
CA ILE A 179 -3.98 3.20 -12.14
C ILE A 179 -3.93 1.74 -11.69
N GLY A 180 -3.03 1.44 -10.73
CA GLY A 180 -2.82 0.08 -10.21
C GLY A 180 -3.93 -0.39 -9.27
N ILE A 181 -3.95 -1.71 -9.08
CA ILE A 181 -4.75 -2.40 -8.07
C ILE A 181 -3.81 -3.21 -7.19
N GLN A 182 -3.92 -3.12 -5.87
CA GLN A 182 -3.20 -3.97 -4.94
C GLN A 182 -4.20 -4.78 -4.11
N ILE A 183 -4.00 -6.09 -3.97
CA ILE A 183 -4.93 -6.98 -3.27
C ILE A 183 -4.18 -8.07 -2.48
N HIS A 184 -4.64 -8.38 -1.26
CA HIS A 184 -4.24 -9.60 -0.56
C HIS A 184 -4.90 -10.80 -1.24
N LEU A 185 -4.12 -11.80 -1.61
CA LEU A 185 -4.60 -12.92 -2.40
C LEU A 185 -4.07 -14.26 -1.90
N GLN A 186 -4.95 -15.09 -1.38
CA GLN A 186 -4.65 -16.44 -0.93
C GLN A 186 -3.52 -16.49 0.12
N GLU A 187 -3.59 -15.59 1.11
CA GLU A 187 -2.60 -15.45 2.17
C GLU A 187 -2.51 -16.70 3.06
N THR A 188 -3.63 -17.41 3.25
CA THR A 188 -3.69 -18.62 4.08
C THR A 188 -4.31 -19.80 3.35
N SER A 189 -3.98 -21.03 3.80
CA SER A 189 -4.64 -22.25 3.33
C SER A 189 -6.16 -22.23 3.59
N GLY A 190 -6.58 -21.63 4.71
CA GLY A 190 -8.00 -21.47 5.04
C GLY A 190 -8.75 -20.61 4.03
N GLU A 191 -8.15 -19.54 3.54
CA GLU A 191 -8.72 -18.72 2.46
C GLU A 191 -8.90 -19.53 1.16
N LEU A 192 -7.91 -20.34 0.79
CA LEU A 192 -8.02 -21.23 -0.38
C LEU A 192 -9.14 -22.26 -0.20
N ASP A 193 -9.25 -22.88 0.98
CA ASP A 193 -10.31 -23.84 1.28
C ASP A 193 -11.70 -23.20 1.19
N ARG A 194 -11.85 -21.97 1.70
CA ARG A 194 -13.11 -21.20 1.57
C ARG A 194 -13.42 -20.86 0.11
N ALA A 195 -12.42 -20.45 -0.66
CA ALA A 195 -12.59 -20.20 -2.09
C ALA A 195 -13.09 -21.42 -2.86
N LEU A 196 -12.46 -22.57 -2.64
CA LEU A 196 -12.84 -23.84 -3.28
C LEU A 196 -14.25 -24.27 -2.86
N LYS A 197 -14.58 -24.17 -1.57
CA LYS A 197 -15.89 -24.54 -1.02
C LYS A 197 -17.01 -23.64 -1.56
N ASN A 198 -16.80 -22.33 -1.59
CA ASN A 198 -17.86 -21.36 -1.89
C ASN A 198 -18.01 -21.09 -3.39
N HIS A 199 -16.92 -21.19 -4.16
CA HIS A 199 -16.90 -20.83 -5.57
C HIS A 199 -16.48 -21.98 -6.50
N GLY A 200 -16.04 -23.12 -5.96
CA GLY A 200 -15.51 -24.24 -6.76
C GLY A 200 -14.16 -23.97 -7.41
N HIS A 201 -13.55 -22.80 -7.16
CA HIS A 201 -12.30 -22.35 -7.76
C HIS A 201 -11.48 -21.53 -6.76
N SER A 202 -10.16 -21.43 -6.99
CA SER A 202 -9.32 -20.48 -6.26
C SER A 202 -9.66 -19.02 -6.63
N PHE A 203 -9.33 -18.08 -5.77
CA PHE A 203 -9.52 -16.65 -6.03
C PHE A 203 -8.70 -16.17 -7.22
N VAL A 204 -7.53 -16.75 -7.49
CA VAL A 204 -6.75 -16.49 -8.73
C VAL A 204 -7.60 -16.76 -9.99
N VAL A 205 -8.33 -17.90 -10.02
CA VAL A 205 -9.21 -18.24 -11.14
C VAL A 205 -10.38 -17.27 -11.24
N LEU A 206 -10.95 -16.85 -10.11
CA LEU A 206 -12.03 -15.86 -10.09
C LEU A 206 -11.56 -14.51 -10.63
N LEU A 207 -10.44 -13.98 -10.15
CA LEU A 207 -9.86 -12.72 -10.64
C LEU A 207 -9.53 -12.79 -12.14
N LYS A 208 -9.05 -13.95 -12.62
CA LYS A 208 -8.82 -14.16 -14.05
C LYS A 208 -10.13 -14.11 -14.86
N LYS A 209 -11.21 -14.71 -14.35
CA LYS A 209 -12.53 -14.71 -15.02
C LYS A 209 -13.13 -13.32 -15.18
N ILE A 210 -12.94 -12.44 -14.18
CA ILE A 210 -13.41 -11.06 -14.22
C ILE A 210 -12.39 -10.08 -14.84
N GLY A 211 -11.29 -10.58 -15.42
CA GLY A 211 -10.31 -9.75 -16.14
C GLY A 211 -9.34 -8.95 -15.28
N LEU A 212 -9.32 -9.15 -13.95
CA LEU A 212 -8.41 -8.44 -13.05
C LEU A 212 -6.97 -8.96 -13.06
N MET A 213 -6.72 -10.16 -13.58
CA MET A 213 -5.36 -10.70 -13.72
C MET A 213 -4.66 -10.08 -14.95
N ASN A 214 -4.25 -8.84 -14.82
CA ASN A 214 -3.56 -8.04 -15.84
C ASN A 214 -2.33 -7.34 -15.24
N ASP A 215 -1.64 -6.52 -16.02
CA ASP A 215 -0.40 -5.82 -15.68
C ASP A 215 -0.58 -4.69 -14.64
N ARG A 216 -1.81 -4.29 -14.32
CA ARG A 216 -2.12 -3.34 -13.24
C ARG A 216 -2.27 -4.00 -11.88
N LEU A 217 -2.37 -5.33 -11.81
CA LEU A 217 -2.63 -6.04 -10.56
C LEU A 217 -1.33 -6.37 -9.82
N GLN A 218 -1.20 -5.85 -8.63
CA GLN A 218 -0.20 -6.24 -7.64
C GLN A 218 -0.87 -7.15 -6.60
N VAL A 219 -0.47 -8.41 -6.58
CA VAL A 219 -0.87 -9.37 -5.55
C VAL A 219 0.14 -9.39 -4.43
N VAL A 220 -0.34 -9.52 -3.20
CA VAL A 220 0.50 -9.59 -2.01
C VAL A 220 0.15 -10.82 -1.18
N HIS A 221 1.21 -11.42 -0.59
CA HIS A 221 1.27 -12.70 0.16
C HIS A 221 1.23 -13.98 -0.63
#